data_5b254e68fefb1a975191dfe8862a1b23
#
_entry.id   5b254e68fefb1a975191dfe8862a1b23
#
_cell.length_a   1.000
_cell.length_b   1.000
_cell.length_c   1.000
_cell.angle_alpha   90.00
_cell.angle_beta   90.00
_cell.angle_gamma   90.00
#
_symmetry.space_group_name_H-M   'P 1'
#
loop_
_entity.id
_entity.type
_entity.pdbx_description
1 polymer ?
#
loop_
_entity_poly.entity_id
_entity_poly.type
_entity_poly.pdbx_seq_one_letter_code
_entity_poly.pdbx_strand_id
1 'polypeptide(L)'
;MSTSSLRVVVTGLMAQYPLGGMTWHYLQYVLGLRRLGHDVYYLEDTGDAVYSPAAGGSTIRDCTFNVEYLARVMARFGLADRWAYRFAAGAAWYGLAESERTAVIGSADLLLNVSGSLPSADEYRRSPRLAFIDTDPVFNQVKLSRGNEQFRRQVDAHDVHFTFGERLQRTTGATGQCWLPTRQPVVLSEWRPARPRRQVFTTVMNWMAKARPKIAAGRAYGQKDVEFLRFLELPGRVAPTVLELALHTGRARQAPRGLLVERGWRVVDPEALGLDFEGYRDYVESSLAEWSVAKHGYVQDRPGWFSERSACYLAAGRPVVVEDTGFGEALPVGEGILAFNTLEEAVAAIRAVEADYARHAKAARAIAEAYFDSDAVLARLLEEVWRGD
;
A
#
# COMPACT_ATOMS: atom_id res chain seq x y z
N MET A 1 4.13 -27.25 14.36
CA MET A 1 5.20 -27.75 13.49
C MET A 1 6.33 -26.72 13.54
N SER A 2 7.57 -27.14 13.85
CA SER A 2 8.73 -26.23 13.79
C SER A 2 8.93 -25.88 12.33
N THR A 3 8.50 -24.71 11.90
CA THR A 3 8.77 -24.22 10.54
C THR A 3 10.26 -23.96 10.44
N SER A 4 10.95 -24.72 9.61
CA SER A 4 12.34 -24.42 9.27
C SER A 4 12.43 -22.97 8.78
N SER A 5 13.51 -22.27 9.17
CA SER A 5 13.74 -20.91 8.69
C SER A 5 13.87 -20.90 7.16
N LEU A 6 13.00 -20.18 6.48
CA LEU A 6 13.06 -20.00 5.02
C LEU A 6 13.95 -18.80 4.68
N ARG A 7 14.63 -18.84 3.54
CA ARG A 7 15.22 -17.67 2.92
C ARG A 7 14.22 -17.05 1.97
N VAL A 8 13.78 -15.82 2.29
CA VAL A 8 12.74 -15.11 1.55
C VAL A 8 13.29 -13.83 0.92
N VAL A 9 13.08 -13.66 -0.37
CA VAL A 9 13.34 -12.40 -1.08
C VAL A 9 12.03 -11.66 -1.25
N VAL A 10 11.94 -10.45 -0.71
CA VAL A 10 10.78 -9.55 -0.86
C VAL A 10 11.14 -8.47 -1.87
N THR A 11 10.29 -8.26 -2.88
CA THR A 11 10.49 -7.17 -3.84
C THR A 11 9.60 -5.97 -3.53
N GLY A 12 9.98 -4.80 -4.04
CA GLY A 12 9.21 -3.58 -3.77
C GLY A 12 9.65 -2.37 -4.58
N LEU A 13 9.22 -1.19 -4.12
CA LEU A 13 9.44 0.11 -4.77
C LEU A 13 9.95 1.17 -3.76
N MET A 14 10.71 0.77 -2.73
CA MET A 14 11.17 1.71 -1.70
C MET A 14 12.21 2.70 -2.21
N ALA A 15 13.12 2.25 -3.09
CA ALA A 15 14.08 3.12 -3.74
C ALA A 15 13.42 3.90 -4.89
N GLN A 16 12.60 3.26 -5.70
CA GLN A 16 11.94 3.92 -6.82
C GLN A 16 11.03 5.06 -6.37
N TYR A 17 10.33 4.89 -5.26
CA TYR A 17 9.46 5.89 -4.65
C TYR A 17 9.81 6.08 -3.17
N PRO A 18 10.80 6.92 -2.83
CA PRO A 18 11.25 7.17 -1.46
C PRO A 18 10.24 8.00 -0.67
N LEU A 19 9.05 7.45 -0.49
CA LEU A 19 7.89 8.05 0.16
C LEU A 19 7.45 7.16 1.33
N GLY A 20 7.12 7.77 2.45
CA GLY A 20 6.84 7.05 3.68
C GLY A 20 5.79 5.95 3.57
N GLY A 21 4.65 6.24 2.93
CA GLY A 21 3.61 5.24 2.71
C GLY A 21 4.07 4.07 1.83
N MET A 22 4.84 4.35 0.78
CA MET A 22 5.42 3.30 -0.07
C MET A 22 6.45 2.48 0.69
N THR A 23 7.28 3.13 1.48
CA THR A 23 8.28 2.45 2.31
C THR A 23 7.60 1.49 3.30
N TRP A 24 6.62 1.95 4.07
CA TRP A 24 5.91 1.10 5.03
C TRP A 24 5.15 -0.04 4.35
N HIS A 25 4.61 0.18 3.16
CA HIS A 25 3.95 -0.88 2.40
C HIS A 25 4.82 -2.12 2.20
N TYR A 26 6.08 -1.95 1.79
CA TYR A 26 7.01 -3.07 1.53
C TYR A 26 7.79 -3.50 2.78
N LEU A 27 8.19 -2.54 3.60
CA LEU A 27 8.99 -2.78 4.79
C LEU A 27 8.28 -3.71 5.79
N GLN A 28 6.95 -3.62 5.88
CA GLN A 28 6.16 -4.47 6.77
C GLN A 28 6.22 -5.95 6.39
N TYR A 29 6.35 -6.29 5.12
CA TYR A 29 6.64 -7.66 4.68
C TYR A 29 8.02 -8.13 5.17
N VAL A 30 9.04 -7.30 4.96
CA VAL A 30 10.42 -7.61 5.34
C VAL A 30 10.53 -7.80 6.85
N LEU A 31 10.01 -6.86 7.63
CA LEU A 31 10.08 -6.91 9.10
C LEU A 31 9.22 -8.03 9.68
N GLY A 32 8.00 -8.24 9.16
CA GLY A 32 7.09 -9.28 9.63
C GLY A 32 7.66 -10.67 9.40
N LEU A 33 8.22 -10.95 8.23
CA LEU A 33 8.86 -12.23 7.93
C LEU A 33 10.10 -12.48 8.82
N ARG A 34 10.90 -11.43 9.09
CA ARG A 34 12.00 -11.55 10.05
C ARG A 34 11.52 -11.86 11.48
N ARG A 35 10.42 -11.28 11.91
CA ARG A 35 9.80 -11.57 13.21
C ARG A 35 9.36 -13.02 13.31
N LEU A 36 8.93 -13.62 12.21
CA LEU A 36 8.61 -15.05 12.12
C LEU A 36 9.85 -15.96 12.10
N GLY A 37 11.06 -15.39 12.11
CA GLY A 37 12.32 -16.13 12.19
C GLY A 37 12.91 -16.52 10.84
N HIS A 38 12.45 -15.93 9.73
CA HIS A 38 12.96 -16.18 8.39
C HIS A 38 14.21 -15.34 8.07
N ASP A 39 15.04 -15.84 7.15
CA ASP A 39 16.21 -15.16 6.58
C ASP A 39 15.75 -14.29 5.40
N VAL A 40 15.54 -12.98 5.62
CA VAL A 40 14.84 -12.09 4.70
C VAL A 40 15.77 -11.10 4.04
N TYR A 41 15.63 -10.94 2.73
CA TYR A 41 16.31 -9.96 1.89
C TYR A 41 15.32 -9.11 1.11
N TYR A 42 15.68 -7.86 0.86
CA TYR A 42 14.91 -6.97 0.00
C TYR A 42 15.60 -6.80 -1.35
N LEU A 43 14.85 -6.95 -2.43
CA LEU A 43 15.33 -6.80 -3.80
C LEU A 43 14.45 -5.80 -4.55
N GLU A 44 15.07 -4.83 -5.24
CA GLU A 44 14.35 -3.91 -6.11
C GLU A 44 15.01 -3.83 -7.48
N ASP A 45 14.30 -4.32 -8.51
CA ASP A 45 14.69 -4.28 -9.92
C ASP A 45 13.46 -4.02 -10.77
N THR A 46 13.08 -2.76 -10.88
CA THR A 46 11.82 -2.35 -11.51
C THR A 46 11.94 -2.08 -13.00
N GLY A 47 13.15 -1.82 -13.48
CA GLY A 47 13.39 -1.39 -14.87
C GLY A 47 12.91 0.02 -15.19
N ASP A 48 12.39 0.78 -14.21
CA ASP A 48 11.74 2.08 -14.40
C ASP A 48 12.57 3.26 -13.84
N ALA A 49 12.18 4.50 -14.25
CA ALA A 49 12.69 5.73 -13.67
C ALA A 49 12.35 5.86 -12.19
N VAL A 50 13.23 6.48 -11.42
CA VAL A 50 13.01 6.76 -10.00
C VAL A 50 12.35 8.11 -9.78
N TYR A 51 11.53 8.24 -8.75
CA TYR A 51 11.07 9.53 -8.26
C TYR A 51 12.18 10.18 -7.41
N SER A 52 12.52 11.43 -7.71
CA SER A 52 13.47 12.22 -6.92
C SER A 52 12.87 13.59 -6.61
N PRO A 53 12.70 13.94 -5.34
CA PRO A 53 12.27 15.29 -4.94
C PRO A 53 13.20 16.37 -5.49
N ALA A 54 14.53 16.15 -5.46
CA ALA A 54 15.52 17.10 -5.97
C ALA A 54 15.40 17.35 -7.49
N ALA A 55 14.91 16.36 -8.25
CA ALA A 55 14.63 16.51 -9.67
C ALA A 55 13.20 17.04 -9.96
N GLY A 56 12.38 17.26 -8.92
CA GLY A 56 10.99 17.66 -9.06
C GLY A 56 10.10 16.62 -9.75
N GLY A 57 10.48 15.33 -9.74
CA GLY A 57 9.74 14.27 -10.40
C GLY A 57 10.56 13.04 -10.74
N SER A 58 10.10 12.26 -11.74
CA SER A 58 10.80 11.05 -12.16
C SER A 58 12.03 11.35 -13.02
N THR A 59 13.14 10.64 -12.73
CA THR A 59 14.42 10.76 -13.43
C THR A 59 15.03 9.41 -13.74
N ILE A 60 15.81 9.34 -14.84
CA ILE A 60 16.66 8.20 -15.19
C ILE A 60 18.17 8.57 -15.12
N ARG A 61 18.50 9.79 -14.69
CA ARG A 61 19.85 10.32 -14.76
C ARG A 61 20.66 10.07 -13.51
N ASP A 62 19.99 10.09 -12.36
CA ASP A 62 20.62 9.96 -11.04
C ASP A 62 19.69 9.26 -10.06
N CYS A 63 20.24 8.34 -9.29
CA CYS A 63 19.54 7.62 -8.23
C CYS A 63 20.21 7.76 -6.85
N THR A 64 21.15 8.68 -6.70
CA THR A 64 21.92 8.85 -5.45
C THR A 64 20.99 9.03 -4.25
N PHE A 65 20.05 9.97 -4.33
CA PHE A 65 19.06 10.19 -3.29
C PHE A 65 18.28 8.91 -2.93
N ASN A 66 17.88 8.13 -3.94
CA ASN A 66 17.08 6.92 -3.79
C ASN A 66 17.87 5.79 -3.11
N VAL A 67 19.14 5.64 -3.49
CA VAL A 67 20.06 4.67 -2.87
C VAL A 67 20.34 5.03 -1.41
N GLU A 68 20.65 6.30 -1.13
CA GLU A 68 20.90 6.80 0.23
C GLU A 68 19.65 6.64 1.11
N TYR A 69 18.46 6.93 0.55
CA TYR A 69 17.20 6.74 1.26
C TYR A 69 16.99 5.26 1.62
N LEU A 70 17.10 4.35 0.65
CA LEU A 70 16.94 2.91 0.90
C LEU A 70 17.96 2.40 1.92
N ALA A 71 19.24 2.79 1.79
CA ALA A 71 20.28 2.42 2.72
C ALA A 71 19.97 2.87 4.15
N ARG A 72 19.48 4.11 4.32
CA ARG A 72 19.05 4.66 5.62
C ARG A 72 17.88 3.87 6.21
N VAL A 73 16.85 3.55 5.39
CA VAL A 73 15.72 2.73 5.83
C VAL A 73 16.21 1.37 6.31
N MET A 74 16.99 0.67 5.51
CA MET A 74 17.46 -0.67 5.82
C MET A 74 18.37 -0.68 7.06
N ALA A 75 19.28 0.29 7.19
CA ALA A 75 20.15 0.43 8.36
C ALA A 75 19.34 0.69 9.65
N ARG A 76 18.27 1.51 9.57
CA ARG A 76 17.41 1.84 10.72
C ARG A 76 16.76 0.59 11.34
N PHE A 77 16.52 -0.45 10.55
CA PHE A 77 15.90 -1.70 10.97
C PHE A 77 16.88 -2.88 11.07
N GLY A 78 18.20 -2.61 11.06
CA GLY A 78 19.23 -3.66 11.18
C GLY A 78 19.31 -4.58 9.96
N LEU A 79 19.14 -4.02 8.77
CA LEU A 79 19.10 -4.70 7.47
C LEU A 79 20.12 -4.13 6.48
N ALA A 80 21.17 -3.44 6.98
CA ALA A 80 22.15 -2.73 6.14
C ALA A 80 22.83 -3.64 5.09
N ASP A 81 22.98 -4.93 5.40
CA ASP A 81 23.59 -5.97 4.58
C ASP A 81 22.55 -6.90 3.90
N ARG A 82 21.29 -6.47 3.80
CA ARG A 82 20.17 -7.34 3.40
C ARG A 82 19.33 -6.76 2.27
N TRP A 83 19.91 -5.97 1.38
CA TRP A 83 19.19 -5.38 0.27
C TRP A 83 20.04 -5.26 -0.98
N ALA A 84 19.38 -5.32 -2.13
CA ALA A 84 19.96 -4.99 -3.43
C ALA A 84 18.96 -4.15 -4.23
N TYR A 85 19.47 -3.12 -4.91
CA TYR A 85 18.72 -2.27 -5.80
C TYR A 85 19.43 -2.14 -7.15
N ARG A 86 18.68 -2.29 -8.24
CA ARG A 86 19.17 -2.08 -9.61
C ARG A 86 18.62 -0.80 -10.20
N PHE A 87 19.51 0.11 -10.56
CA PHE A 87 19.12 1.31 -11.27
C PHE A 87 19.03 1.03 -12.79
N ALA A 88 17.84 1.14 -13.35
CA ALA A 88 17.55 0.68 -14.71
C ALA A 88 18.42 1.35 -15.79
N ALA A 89 18.62 2.68 -15.72
CA ALA A 89 19.32 3.43 -16.76
C ALA A 89 20.80 3.03 -16.91
N GLY A 90 21.45 2.60 -15.82
CA GLY A 90 22.87 2.24 -15.82
C GLY A 90 23.14 0.76 -15.65
N ALA A 91 22.11 -0.08 -15.46
CA ALA A 91 22.23 -1.46 -15.03
C ALA A 91 23.10 -1.65 -13.75
N ALA A 92 23.37 -0.55 -13.03
CA ALA A 92 24.20 -0.55 -11.85
C ALA A 92 23.44 -1.12 -10.66
N TRP A 93 24.11 -1.97 -9.89
CA TRP A 93 23.61 -2.54 -8.63
C TRP A 93 24.21 -1.82 -7.42
N TYR A 94 23.39 -1.68 -6.39
CA TYR A 94 23.73 -1.10 -5.09
C TYR A 94 23.30 -2.05 -3.97
N GLY A 95 23.94 -1.95 -2.80
CA GLY A 95 23.72 -2.81 -1.65
C GLY A 95 24.60 -4.05 -1.70
N LEU A 96 24.02 -5.25 -1.73
CA LEU A 96 24.77 -6.51 -1.78
C LEU A 96 25.74 -6.58 -2.95
N ALA A 97 26.95 -7.08 -2.68
CA ALA A 97 27.92 -7.40 -3.74
C ALA A 97 27.36 -8.45 -4.70
N GLU A 98 27.88 -8.53 -5.91
CA GLU A 98 27.37 -9.43 -6.96
C GLU A 98 27.38 -10.90 -6.54
N SER A 99 28.46 -11.36 -5.91
CA SER A 99 28.57 -12.74 -5.41
C SER A 99 27.53 -13.07 -4.33
N GLU A 100 27.34 -12.12 -3.39
CA GLU A 100 26.36 -12.27 -2.31
C GLU A 100 24.93 -12.27 -2.86
N ARG A 101 24.61 -11.32 -3.74
CA ARG A 101 23.30 -11.24 -4.40
C ARG A 101 22.99 -12.51 -5.17
N THR A 102 23.95 -13.03 -5.94
CA THR A 102 23.80 -14.26 -6.69
C THR A 102 23.58 -15.47 -5.76
N ALA A 103 24.31 -15.53 -4.65
CA ALA A 103 24.14 -16.59 -3.65
C ALA A 103 22.77 -16.51 -2.98
N VAL A 104 22.32 -15.30 -2.60
CA VAL A 104 20.99 -15.09 -1.99
C VAL A 104 19.87 -15.54 -2.93
N ILE A 105 19.88 -15.07 -4.18
CA ILE A 105 18.87 -15.45 -5.18
C ILE A 105 18.92 -16.96 -5.47
N GLY A 106 20.12 -17.52 -5.58
CA GLY A 106 20.30 -18.94 -5.88
C GLY A 106 19.86 -19.90 -4.78
N SER A 107 19.78 -19.43 -3.55
CA SER A 107 19.40 -20.21 -2.36
C SER A 107 18.10 -19.75 -1.71
N ALA A 108 17.36 -18.84 -2.34
CA ALA A 108 16.06 -18.40 -1.83
C ALA A 108 15.03 -19.55 -1.94
N ASP A 109 14.27 -19.77 -0.89
CA ASP A 109 13.13 -20.69 -0.87
C ASP A 109 11.89 -20.05 -1.50
N LEU A 110 11.74 -18.73 -1.34
CA LEU A 110 10.58 -17.97 -1.79
C LEU A 110 10.99 -16.59 -2.26
N LEU A 111 10.37 -16.12 -3.36
CA LEU A 111 10.38 -14.75 -3.78
C LEU A 111 8.94 -14.20 -3.76
N LEU A 112 8.71 -13.17 -2.96
CA LEU A 112 7.44 -12.44 -2.90
C LEU A 112 7.52 -11.20 -3.80
N ASN A 113 6.86 -11.25 -4.95
CA ASN A 113 6.75 -10.11 -5.86
C ASN A 113 5.56 -9.23 -5.45
N VAL A 114 5.80 -8.32 -4.50
CA VAL A 114 4.77 -7.44 -3.97
C VAL A 114 4.45 -6.34 -4.98
N SER A 115 3.16 -6.14 -5.26
CA SER A 115 2.63 -5.17 -6.23
C SER A 115 3.07 -5.43 -7.69
N GLY A 116 3.64 -6.59 -7.99
CA GLY A 116 4.26 -6.84 -9.29
C GLY A 116 5.43 -5.89 -9.59
N SER A 117 6.19 -5.54 -8.56
CA SER A 117 7.32 -4.60 -8.64
C SER A 117 8.51 -5.13 -9.43
N LEU A 118 8.58 -6.45 -9.61
CA LEU A 118 9.60 -7.14 -10.39
C LEU A 118 9.00 -7.58 -11.74
N PRO A 119 9.21 -6.86 -12.85
CA PRO A 119 8.57 -7.16 -14.13
C PRO A 119 9.09 -8.43 -14.80
N SER A 120 10.35 -8.79 -14.60
CA SER A 120 11.00 -9.98 -15.19
C SER A 120 11.29 -11.03 -14.09
N ALA A 121 10.23 -11.48 -13.40
CA ALA A 121 10.38 -12.43 -12.28
C ALA A 121 10.97 -13.79 -12.72
N ASP A 122 10.77 -14.18 -13.97
CA ASP A 122 11.35 -15.38 -14.58
C ASP A 122 12.89 -15.38 -14.60
N GLU A 123 13.55 -14.23 -14.70
CA GLU A 123 15.00 -14.10 -14.58
C GLU A 123 15.51 -14.51 -13.18
N TYR A 124 14.66 -14.48 -12.18
CA TYR A 124 14.93 -14.81 -10.78
C TYR A 124 14.45 -16.22 -10.39
N ARG A 125 13.94 -17.01 -11.35
CA ARG A 125 13.40 -18.36 -11.10
C ARG A 125 14.49 -19.40 -10.76
N ARG A 126 15.42 -19.02 -9.91
CA ARG A 126 16.30 -19.96 -9.19
C ARG A 126 15.70 -20.35 -7.85
N SER A 127 14.75 -19.55 -7.35
CA SER A 127 13.94 -19.87 -6.18
C SER A 127 12.91 -20.96 -6.54
N PRO A 128 12.63 -21.92 -5.67
CA PRO A 128 11.64 -22.96 -5.91
C PRO A 128 10.21 -22.42 -6.01
N ARG A 129 9.89 -21.29 -5.33
CA ARG A 129 8.56 -20.66 -5.39
C ARG A 129 8.61 -19.17 -5.71
N LEU A 130 7.72 -18.74 -6.60
CA LEU A 130 7.47 -17.33 -6.91
C LEU A 130 6.02 -16.99 -6.58
N ALA A 131 5.77 -16.02 -5.70
CA ALA A 131 4.44 -15.58 -5.34
C ALA A 131 4.20 -14.13 -5.78
N PHE A 132 3.10 -13.92 -6.51
CA PHE A 132 2.65 -12.58 -6.93
C PHE A 132 1.64 -12.04 -5.93
N ILE A 133 1.83 -10.81 -5.44
CA ILE A 133 0.86 -10.14 -4.57
C ILE A 133 0.25 -8.95 -5.30
N ASP A 134 -1.01 -9.10 -5.71
CA ASP A 134 -1.81 -8.04 -6.33
C ASP A 134 -2.35 -7.07 -5.26
N THR A 135 -1.74 -5.91 -5.17
CA THR A 135 -2.15 -4.82 -4.26
C THR A 135 -3.05 -3.77 -4.92
N ASP A 136 -3.30 -3.90 -6.23
CA ASP A 136 -4.14 -2.99 -7.03
C ASP A 136 -5.24 -3.79 -7.78
N PRO A 137 -6.11 -4.54 -7.02
CA PRO A 137 -7.15 -5.38 -7.61
C PRO A 137 -8.08 -4.55 -8.51
N VAL A 138 -8.87 -5.23 -9.38
CA VAL A 138 -9.65 -4.62 -10.45
C VAL A 138 -8.75 -4.03 -11.55
N PHE A 139 -7.83 -3.13 -11.22
CA PHE A 139 -6.96 -2.51 -12.23
C PHE A 139 -6.00 -3.50 -12.90
N ASN A 140 -5.52 -4.49 -12.15
CA ASN A 140 -4.68 -5.55 -12.69
C ASN A 140 -5.50 -6.56 -13.50
N GLN A 141 -6.71 -6.92 -13.04
CA GLN A 141 -7.61 -7.80 -13.79
C GLN A 141 -8.10 -7.12 -15.07
N VAL A 142 -8.36 -5.81 -15.05
CA VAL A 142 -8.67 -5.02 -16.26
C VAL A 142 -7.49 -5.03 -17.25
N LYS A 143 -6.24 -4.99 -16.78
CA LYS A 143 -5.08 -5.16 -17.69
C LYS A 143 -5.06 -6.53 -18.35
N LEU A 144 -5.29 -7.59 -17.56
CA LEU A 144 -5.30 -8.97 -18.05
C LEU A 144 -6.45 -9.20 -19.06
N SER A 145 -7.67 -8.74 -18.74
CA SER A 145 -8.84 -8.87 -19.60
C SER A 145 -8.73 -8.11 -20.92
N ARG A 146 -7.93 -7.04 -20.95
CA ARG A 146 -7.63 -6.25 -22.16
C ARG A 146 -6.53 -6.86 -23.03
N GLY A 147 -6.02 -8.03 -22.69
CA GLY A 147 -4.99 -8.71 -23.45
C GLY A 147 -3.61 -8.03 -23.35
N ASN A 148 -3.26 -7.41 -22.21
CA ASN A 148 -1.90 -6.92 -22.00
C ASN A 148 -0.95 -8.09 -21.81
N GLU A 149 -0.36 -8.54 -22.90
CA GLU A 149 0.48 -9.75 -22.92
C GLU A 149 1.76 -9.62 -22.10
N GLN A 150 2.37 -8.43 -22.05
CA GLN A 150 3.55 -8.22 -21.19
C GLN A 150 3.18 -8.43 -19.72
N PHE A 151 2.06 -7.84 -19.28
CA PHE A 151 1.61 -8.00 -17.91
C PHE A 151 1.13 -9.42 -17.62
N ARG A 152 0.49 -10.08 -18.61
CA ARG A 152 0.11 -11.50 -18.50
C ARG A 152 1.33 -12.38 -18.27
N ARG A 153 2.38 -12.25 -19.11
CA ARG A 153 3.64 -12.99 -18.90
C ARG A 153 4.24 -12.74 -17.53
N GLN A 154 4.22 -11.47 -17.06
CA GLN A 154 4.70 -11.14 -15.72
C GLN A 154 3.93 -11.89 -14.64
N VAL A 155 2.59 -11.92 -14.71
CA VAL A 155 1.74 -12.59 -13.72
C VAL A 155 1.91 -14.12 -13.83
N ASP A 156 1.86 -14.69 -15.04
CA ASP A 156 1.96 -16.12 -15.29
C ASP A 156 3.36 -16.70 -14.94
N ALA A 157 4.37 -15.85 -14.78
CA ALA A 157 5.68 -16.27 -14.28
C ALA A 157 5.69 -16.71 -12.81
N HIS A 158 4.58 -16.55 -12.07
CA HIS A 158 4.49 -16.90 -10.66
C HIS A 158 3.70 -18.19 -10.44
N ASP A 159 4.05 -18.91 -9.38
CA ASP A 159 3.43 -20.20 -9.02
C ASP A 159 2.14 -19.99 -8.20
N VAL A 160 2.09 -18.91 -7.42
CA VAL A 160 0.95 -18.58 -6.53
C VAL A 160 0.58 -17.10 -6.69
N HIS A 161 -0.73 -16.80 -6.70
CA HIS A 161 -1.24 -15.45 -6.89
C HIS A 161 -2.12 -15.03 -5.73
N PHE A 162 -1.71 -13.99 -5.02
CA PHE A 162 -2.49 -13.36 -3.95
C PHE A 162 -3.08 -12.03 -4.40
N THR A 163 -4.16 -11.60 -3.77
CA THR A 163 -4.80 -10.31 -4.03
C THR A 163 -5.35 -9.66 -2.76
N PHE A 164 -5.27 -8.33 -2.68
CA PHE A 164 -5.95 -7.52 -1.67
C PHE A 164 -7.44 -7.34 -1.96
N GLY A 165 -7.92 -7.88 -3.08
CA GLY A 165 -9.34 -7.92 -3.41
C GLY A 165 -10.00 -9.16 -2.83
N GLU A 166 -10.40 -9.14 -1.56
CA GLU A 166 -10.95 -10.31 -0.86
C GLU A 166 -12.24 -10.87 -1.49
N ARG A 167 -12.88 -10.07 -2.38
CA ARG A 167 -14.09 -10.45 -3.13
C ARG A 167 -13.84 -10.51 -4.64
N LEU A 168 -12.61 -10.48 -5.07
CA LEU A 168 -12.24 -10.34 -6.48
C LEU A 168 -12.88 -11.42 -7.37
N GLN A 169 -12.96 -12.66 -6.90
CA GLN A 169 -13.57 -13.78 -7.66
C GLN A 169 -15.05 -13.57 -7.99
N ARG A 170 -15.73 -12.67 -7.27
CA ARG A 170 -17.15 -12.36 -7.48
C ARG A 170 -17.37 -11.20 -8.44
N THR A 171 -16.37 -10.38 -8.69
CA THR A 171 -16.50 -9.06 -9.32
C THR A 171 -15.84 -8.94 -10.69
N THR A 172 -14.82 -9.73 -10.96
CA THR A 172 -14.08 -9.70 -12.22
C THR A 172 -14.22 -11.02 -12.98
N GLY A 173 -14.30 -10.94 -14.31
CA GLY A 173 -14.29 -12.12 -15.17
C GLY A 173 -13.01 -12.95 -14.99
N ALA A 174 -13.06 -14.20 -15.39
CA ALA A 174 -11.94 -15.12 -15.29
C ALA A 174 -10.70 -14.56 -16.01
N THR A 175 -9.59 -14.38 -15.27
CA THR A 175 -8.30 -13.91 -15.80
C THR A 175 -7.34 -15.05 -16.11
N GLY A 176 -7.71 -16.27 -15.73
CA GLY A 176 -6.89 -17.49 -15.88
C GLY A 176 -6.11 -17.86 -14.61
N GLN A 177 -5.93 -16.95 -13.66
CA GLN A 177 -5.23 -17.20 -12.41
C GLN A 177 -6.20 -17.50 -11.26
N CYS A 178 -5.77 -18.32 -10.30
CA CYS A 178 -6.43 -18.49 -9.01
C CYS A 178 -5.92 -17.40 -8.05
N TRP A 179 -6.75 -16.38 -7.77
CA TRP A 179 -6.41 -15.29 -6.86
C TRP A 179 -6.80 -15.66 -5.42
N LEU A 180 -5.81 -15.88 -4.58
CA LEU A 180 -6.01 -16.14 -3.15
C LEU A 180 -6.12 -14.82 -2.39
N PRO A 181 -7.13 -14.64 -1.54
CA PRO A 181 -7.28 -13.42 -0.77
C PRO A 181 -6.17 -13.28 0.28
N THR A 182 -5.60 -12.09 0.37
CA THR A 182 -4.66 -11.71 1.43
C THR A 182 -4.87 -10.26 1.84
N ARG A 183 -4.20 -9.83 2.90
CA ARG A 183 -4.28 -8.47 3.43
C ARG A 183 -2.90 -7.84 3.55
N GLN A 184 -2.87 -6.53 3.77
CA GLN A 184 -1.68 -5.81 4.17
C GLN A 184 -1.19 -6.35 5.52
N PRO A 185 0.03 -6.88 5.63
CA PRO A 185 0.63 -7.14 6.93
C PRO A 185 1.00 -5.82 7.61
N VAL A 186 0.79 -5.72 8.91
CA VAL A 186 1.21 -4.56 9.71
C VAL A 186 2.02 -5.05 10.91
N VAL A 187 3.25 -4.59 11.03
CA VAL A 187 4.12 -4.85 12.18
C VAL A 187 3.66 -3.99 13.34
N LEU A 188 2.77 -4.51 14.16
CA LEU A 188 2.04 -3.76 15.19
C LEU A 188 2.95 -3.04 16.20
N SER A 189 4.15 -3.56 16.46
CA SER A 189 5.14 -2.93 17.34
C SER A 189 5.70 -1.62 16.81
N GLU A 190 5.61 -1.37 15.50
CA GLU A 190 6.08 -0.14 14.87
C GLU A 190 5.03 0.98 14.91
N TRP A 191 3.79 0.69 15.30
CA TRP A 191 2.67 1.64 15.35
C TRP A 191 2.17 1.81 16.78
N ARG A 192 2.37 2.99 17.37
CA ARG A 192 2.10 3.23 18.79
C ARG A 192 0.68 3.74 19.01
N PRO A 193 -0.19 3.00 19.72
CA PRO A 193 -1.48 3.49 20.12
C PRO A 193 -1.34 4.49 21.27
N ALA A 194 -1.17 5.77 20.95
CA ALA A 194 -1.06 6.86 21.91
C ALA A 194 -2.21 7.85 21.74
N ARG A 195 -2.35 8.84 22.62
CA ARG A 195 -3.32 9.93 22.43
C ARG A 195 -2.95 10.74 21.19
N PRO A 196 -3.93 11.14 20.33
CA PRO A 196 -3.65 11.99 19.19
C PRO A 196 -3.11 13.34 19.66
N ARG A 197 -2.09 13.83 18.99
CA ARG A 197 -1.52 15.17 19.29
C ARG A 197 -2.24 16.27 18.49
N ARG A 198 -2.96 15.88 17.45
CA ARG A 198 -3.68 16.79 16.54
C ARG A 198 -5.16 16.41 16.47
N GLN A 199 -6.04 17.37 16.61
CA GLN A 199 -7.49 17.17 16.49
C GLN A 199 -7.92 17.34 15.03
N VAL A 200 -7.39 16.50 14.15
CA VAL A 200 -7.53 16.61 12.69
C VAL A 200 -7.74 15.24 12.07
N PHE A 201 -8.75 15.10 11.23
CA PHE A 201 -8.86 13.95 10.33
C PHE A 201 -7.91 14.17 9.15
N THR A 202 -7.11 13.20 8.84
CA THR A 202 -6.05 13.34 7.84
C THR A 202 -6.10 12.26 6.78
N THR A 203 -5.53 12.53 5.62
CA THR A 203 -5.15 11.51 4.64
C THR A 203 -3.91 11.93 3.86
N VAL A 204 -3.11 10.96 3.43
CA VAL A 204 -2.04 11.15 2.45
C VAL A 204 -2.49 10.53 1.13
N MET A 205 -2.55 11.28 0.06
CA MET A 205 -3.05 10.76 -1.20
C MET A 205 -2.45 11.41 -2.45
N ASN A 206 -2.38 10.64 -3.53
CA ASN A 206 -2.27 11.18 -4.87
C ASN A 206 -3.66 11.54 -5.40
N TRP A 207 -3.79 12.71 -6.05
CA TRP A 207 -5.01 13.11 -6.74
C TRP A 207 -5.33 12.13 -7.88
N MET A 208 -4.34 11.85 -8.72
CA MET A 208 -4.43 10.85 -9.78
C MET A 208 -3.16 9.99 -9.83
N ALA A 209 -3.29 8.68 -9.67
CA ALA A 209 -2.18 7.75 -9.87
C ALA A 209 -1.96 7.40 -11.36
N LYS A 210 -3.00 7.50 -12.22
CA LYS A 210 -2.97 7.27 -13.66
C LYS A 210 -3.67 8.41 -14.38
N ALA A 211 -3.06 8.91 -15.46
CA ALA A 211 -3.54 10.09 -16.19
C ALA A 211 -4.86 9.89 -16.96
N ARG A 212 -5.26 8.65 -17.22
CA ARG A 212 -6.50 8.32 -17.94
C ARG A 212 -7.18 7.14 -17.26
N PRO A 213 -8.54 7.11 -17.21
CA PRO A 213 -9.26 5.94 -16.76
C PRO A 213 -8.99 4.76 -17.70
N LYS A 214 -8.99 3.55 -17.16
CA LYS A 214 -9.00 2.34 -17.97
C LYS A 214 -10.45 2.04 -18.36
N ILE A 215 -10.64 1.62 -19.61
CA ILE A 215 -11.97 1.20 -20.10
C ILE A 215 -11.92 -0.29 -20.36
N ALA A 216 -12.87 -1.04 -19.81
CA ALA A 216 -13.06 -2.45 -20.07
C ALA A 216 -14.55 -2.79 -20.03
N ALA A 217 -15.02 -3.60 -20.98
CA ALA A 217 -16.45 -3.99 -21.12
C ALA A 217 -17.42 -2.80 -21.06
N GLY A 218 -17.06 -1.67 -21.67
CA GLY A 218 -17.86 -0.45 -21.69
C GLY A 218 -17.88 0.36 -20.38
N ARG A 219 -17.14 -0.05 -19.35
CA ARG A 219 -17.07 0.62 -18.04
C ARG A 219 -15.74 1.35 -17.89
N ALA A 220 -15.78 2.55 -17.30
CA ALA A 220 -14.59 3.36 -17.04
C ALA A 220 -14.11 3.15 -15.59
N TYR A 221 -12.84 2.85 -15.41
CA TYR A 221 -12.19 2.65 -14.12
C TYR A 221 -11.31 3.86 -13.81
N GLY A 222 -11.90 4.85 -13.13
CA GLY A 222 -11.27 6.11 -12.74
C GLY A 222 -10.43 6.02 -11.47
N GLN A 223 -9.87 7.16 -11.08
CA GLN A 223 -9.02 7.32 -9.90
C GLN A 223 -9.76 8.05 -8.77
N LYS A 224 -9.04 8.51 -7.75
CA LYS A 224 -9.62 9.20 -6.60
C LYS A 224 -10.22 10.55 -6.92
N ASP A 225 -9.72 11.23 -7.95
CA ASP A 225 -10.25 12.49 -8.45
C ASP A 225 -11.74 12.43 -8.78
N VAL A 226 -12.21 11.31 -9.31
CA VAL A 226 -13.62 11.09 -9.63
C VAL A 226 -14.47 11.01 -8.36
N GLU A 227 -14.06 10.21 -7.39
CA GLU A 227 -14.81 10.01 -6.15
C GLU A 227 -14.75 11.24 -5.25
N PHE A 228 -13.59 11.89 -5.14
CA PHE A 228 -13.40 13.02 -4.25
C PHE A 228 -14.35 14.19 -4.53
N LEU A 229 -14.69 14.43 -5.79
CA LEU A 229 -15.60 15.53 -6.19
C LEU A 229 -17.00 15.42 -5.55
N ARG A 230 -17.42 14.23 -5.16
CA ARG A 230 -18.69 13.98 -4.48
C ARG A 230 -18.71 14.50 -3.03
N PHE A 231 -17.53 14.75 -2.45
CA PHE A 231 -17.34 15.10 -1.05
C PHE A 231 -16.74 16.50 -0.85
N LEU A 232 -16.72 17.34 -1.88
CA LEU A 232 -16.14 18.70 -1.82
C LEU A 232 -16.70 19.54 -0.66
N GLU A 233 -17.98 19.42 -0.38
CA GLU A 233 -18.70 20.20 0.65
C GLU A 233 -18.55 19.62 2.08
N LEU A 234 -17.85 18.50 2.23
CA LEU A 234 -17.74 17.79 3.52
C LEU A 234 -17.21 18.68 4.66
N PRO A 235 -16.15 19.51 4.48
CA PRO A 235 -15.63 20.33 5.56
C PRO A 235 -16.68 21.29 6.13
N GLY A 236 -17.49 21.92 5.26
CA GLY A 236 -18.59 22.81 5.68
C GLY A 236 -19.68 22.08 6.47
N ARG A 237 -19.91 20.79 6.18
CA ARG A 237 -20.92 19.97 6.85
C ARG A 237 -20.48 19.44 8.21
N VAL A 238 -19.16 19.34 8.42
CA VAL A 238 -18.58 18.80 9.67
C VAL A 238 -17.89 19.87 10.53
N ALA A 239 -17.97 21.14 10.17
CA ALA A 239 -17.40 22.22 10.98
C ALA A 239 -17.83 22.11 12.45
N PRO A 240 -16.95 22.35 13.43
CA PRO A 240 -15.59 22.89 13.33
C PRO A 240 -14.49 21.81 13.08
N THR A 241 -14.86 20.58 12.77
CA THR A 241 -13.90 19.50 12.51
C THR A 241 -13.00 19.83 11.33
N VAL A 242 -11.70 19.64 11.49
CA VAL A 242 -10.72 19.93 10.45
C VAL A 242 -10.42 18.66 9.66
N LEU A 243 -10.56 18.75 8.34
CA LEU A 243 -10.17 17.71 7.39
C LEU A 243 -8.91 18.18 6.64
N GLU A 244 -7.83 17.41 6.73
CA GLU A 244 -6.52 17.75 6.14
C GLU A 244 -6.09 16.72 5.09
N LEU A 245 -5.66 17.23 3.96
CA LEU A 245 -5.16 16.45 2.83
C LEU A 245 -3.66 16.72 2.64
N ALA A 246 -2.81 15.75 2.95
CA ALA A 246 -1.44 15.73 2.45
C ALA A 246 -1.50 15.25 0.99
N LEU A 247 -1.62 16.23 0.08
CA LEU A 247 -2.03 16.00 -1.30
C LEU A 247 -0.89 16.14 -2.28
N HIS A 248 -0.56 15.04 -2.97
CA HIS A 248 0.31 15.04 -4.13
C HIS A 248 -0.51 15.03 -5.43
N THR A 249 -0.07 15.75 -6.44
CA THR A 249 -0.76 15.86 -7.74
C THR A 249 -0.80 14.51 -8.48
N GLY A 250 0.23 13.68 -8.30
CA GLY A 250 0.37 12.41 -8.99
C GLY A 250 0.62 12.61 -10.48
N ARG A 251 -0.13 11.91 -11.31
CA ARG A 251 -0.08 12.00 -12.79
C ARG A 251 -1.05 13.04 -13.36
N ALA A 252 -1.79 13.77 -12.53
CA ALA A 252 -2.59 14.91 -13.00
C ALA A 252 -1.69 16.08 -13.39
N ARG A 253 -2.16 16.90 -14.32
CA ARG A 253 -1.47 18.17 -14.63
C ARG A 253 -1.51 19.10 -13.43
N GLN A 254 -2.65 19.16 -12.75
CA GLN A 254 -2.89 19.94 -11.53
C GLN A 254 -3.89 19.23 -10.64
N ALA A 255 -3.71 19.31 -9.33
CA ALA A 255 -4.75 19.04 -8.36
C ALA A 255 -5.51 20.36 -8.08
N PRO A 256 -6.82 20.34 -7.85
CA PRO A 256 -7.63 21.56 -7.67
C PRO A 256 -7.45 22.16 -6.28
N ARG A 257 -6.21 22.45 -5.86
CA ARG A 257 -5.87 22.91 -4.50
C ARG A 257 -6.64 24.16 -4.10
N GLY A 258 -6.78 25.15 -5.00
CA GLY A 258 -7.54 26.38 -4.75
C GLY A 258 -8.99 26.08 -4.40
N LEU A 259 -9.68 25.30 -5.23
CA LEU A 259 -11.05 24.88 -4.99
C LEU A 259 -11.20 24.13 -3.66
N LEU A 260 -10.27 23.21 -3.34
CA LEU A 260 -10.31 22.47 -2.09
C LEU A 260 -10.22 23.41 -0.88
N VAL A 261 -9.30 24.38 -0.93
CA VAL A 261 -9.15 25.38 0.15
C VAL A 261 -10.39 26.25 0.28
N GLU A 262 -10.97 26.72 -0.85
CA GLU A 262 -12.24 27.49 -0.86
C GLU A 262 -13.40 26.71 -0.22
N ARG A 263 -13.39 25.37 -0.34
CA ARG A 263 -14.41 24.48 0.26
C ARG A 263 -14.08 24.07 1.70
N GLY A 264 -13.04 24.64 2.30
CA GLY A 264 -12.68 24.43 3.70
C GLY A 264 -11.74 23.27 3.98
N TRP A 265 -11.21 22.60 2.96
CA TRP A 265 -10.17 21.59 3.12
C TRP A 265 -8.84 22.24 3.52
N ARG A 266 -8.16 21.68 4.50
CA ARG A 266 -6.76 22.02 4.76
C ARG A 266 -5.89 21.19 3.82
N VAL A 267 -5.27 21.83 2.84
CA VAL A 267 -4.40 21.17 1.87
C VAL A 267 -2.94 21.49 2.20
N VAL A 268 -2.15 20.43 2.44
CA VAL A 268 -0.73 20.52 2.76
C VAL A 268 0.09 19.78 1.72
N ASP A 269 1.35 20.17 1.59
CA ASP A 269 2.30 19.51 0.70
C ASP A 269 3.00 18.38 1.46
N PRO A 270 2.92 17.12 1.00
CA PRO A 270 3.60 15.99 1.62
C PRO A 270 5.12 16.17 1.71
N GLU A 271 5.75 16.82 0.73
CA GLU A 271 7.19 17.08 0.72
C GLU A 271 7.58 18.10 1.80
N ALA A 272 6.79 19.15 1.96
CA ALA A 272 6.98 20.16 3.00
C ALA A 272 6.80 19.59 4.43
N LEU A 273 6.02 18.52 4.57
CA LEU A 273 5.84 17.81 5.84
C LEU A 273 6.98 16.83 6.15
N GLY A 274 7.93 16.63 5.22
CA GLY A 274 8.99 15.64 5.39
C GLY A 274 8.45 14.22 5.56
N LEU A 275 7.43 13.85 4.80
CA LEU A 275 6.79 12.53 4.89
C LEU A 275 7.68 11.42 4.29
N ASP A 276 8.92 11.29 4.78
CA ASP A 276 9.69 10.07 4.66
C ASP A 276 9.08 8.96 5.55
N PHE A 277 9.75 7.83 5.74
CA PHE A 277 9.14 6.72 6.49
C PHE A 277 8.90 7.04 7.99
N GLU A 278 9.73 7.87 8.62
CA GLU A 278 9.55 8.29 10.01
C GLU A 278 8.52 9.41 10.13
N GLY A 279 8.60 10.42 9.28
CA GLY A 279 7.64 11.52 9.22
C GLY A 279 6.23 11.05 8.86
N TYR A 280 6.10 10.08 7.96
CA TYR A 280 4.81 9.46 7.64
C TYR A 280 4.19 8.76 8.85
N ARG A 281 4.98 7.96 9.58
CA ARG A 281 4.51 7.29 10.80
C ARG A 281 4.07 8.31 11.84
N ASP A 282 4.87 9.35 12.08
CA ASP A 282 4.53 10.42 13.02
C ASP A 282 3.27 11.18 12.61
N TYR A 283 3.08 11.42 11.32
CA TYR A 283 1.88 12.06 10.78
C TYR A 283 0.63 11.21 11.06
N VAL A 284 0.68 9.91 10.82
CA VAL A 284 -0.40 8.97 11.11
C VAL A 284 -0.67 8.91 12.62
N GLU A 285 0.35 8.67 13.43
CA GLU A 285 0.24 8.55 14.89
C GLU A 285 -0.22 9.83 15.58
N SER A 286 0.10 11.00 15.02
CA SER A 286 -0.34 12.30 15.57
C SER A 286 -1.78 12.68 15.25
N SER A 287 -2.35 12.11 14.20
CA SER A 287 -3.69 12.42 13.70
C SER A 287 -4.79 11.94 14.64
N LEU A 288 -5.96 12.59 14.60
CA LEU A 288 -7.15 12.10 15.32
C LEU A 288 -7.67 10.83 14.67
N ALA A 289 -7.90 10.86 13.37
CA ALA A 289 -8.47 9.78 12.58
C ALA A 289 -8.07 9.93 11.11
N GLU A 290 -8.37 8.91 10.30
CA GLU A 290 -8.34 9.01 8.85
C GLU A 290 -9.71 9.37 8.28
N TRP A 291 -9.74 10.20 7.22
CA TRP A 291 -10.83 10.27 6.28
C TRP A 291 -10.30 10.11 4.86
N SER A 292 -10.85 9.18 4.06
CA SER A 292 -10.37 9.02 2.69
C SER A 292 -11.37 8.41 1.73
N VAL A 293 -11.26 8.80 0.45
CA VAL A 293 -11.92 8.16 -0.67
C VAL A 293 -11.06 7.06 -1.28
N ALA A 294 -11.70 6.10 -1.93
CA ALA A 294 -11.04 5.05 -2.69
C ALA A 294 -10.85 5.46 -4.16
N LYS A 295 -10.17 4.63 -4.97
CA LYS A 295 -10.19 4.80 -6.43
C LYS A 295 -11.58 4.42 -6.96
N HIS A 296 -12.09 5.17 -7.93
CA HIS A 296 -13.40 4.91 -8.55
C HIS A 296 -13.58 3.45 -8.98
N GLY A 297 -12.55 2.83 -9.54
CA GLY A 297 -12.62 1.40 -9.92
C GLY A 297 -12.89 0.45 -8.74
N TYR A 298 -12.40 0.78 -7.54
CA TYR A 298 -12.69 -0.04 -6.35
C TYR A 298 -14.11 0.18 -5.82
N VAL A 299 -14.58 1.42 -5.84
CA VAL A 299 -15.98 1.76 -5.45
C VAL A 299 -16.95 1.07 -6.41
N GLN A 300 -16.69 1.17 -7.71
CA GLN A 300 -17.56 0.63 -8.76
C GLN A 300 -17.68 -0.89 -8.71
N ASP A 301 -16.58 -1.62 -8.57
CA ASP A 301 -16.57 -3.09 -8.66
C ASP A 301 -16.61 -3.79 -7.30
N ARG A 302 -16.42 -3.04 -6.21
CA ARG A 302 -16.51 -3.55 -4.82
C ARG A 302 -15.69 -4.82 -4.57
N PRO A 303 -14.37 -4.84 -4.90
CA PRO A 303 -13.53 -6.04 -4.79
C PRO A 303 -13.21 -6.44 -3.35
N GLY A 304 -13.64 -5.67 -2.35
CA GLY A 304 -13.26 -5.86 -0.95
C GLY A 304 -11.88 -5.30 -0.60
N TRP A 305 -11.33 -4.40 -1.44
CA TRP A 305 -10.03 -3.79 -1.19
C TRP A 305 -10.06 -2.86 0.03
N PHE A 306 -9.07 -3.01 0.91
CA PHE A 306 -8.83 -2.11 2.04
C PHE A 306 -7.43 -1.50 1.92
N SER A 307 -7.28 -0.21 2.28
CA SER A 307 -6.02 0.50 2.09
C SER A 307 -4.96 0.08 3.11
N GLU A 308 -3.73 -0.12 2.63
CA GLU A 308 -2.53 -0.28 3.48
C GLU A 308 -2.31 0.91 4.41
N ARG A 309 -2.62 2.13 3.95
CA ARG A 309 -2.58 3.34 4.76
C ARG A 309 -3.59 3.26 5.91
N SER A 310 -4.83 2.86 5.63
CA SER A 310 -5.88 2.73 6.64
C SER A 310 -5.54 1.67 7.68
N ALA A 311 -4.89 0.57 7.27
CA ALA A 311 -4.38 -0.44 8.21
C ALA A 311 -3.33 0.14 9.17
N CYS A 312 -2.46 1.06 8.70
CA CYS A 312 -1.50 1.78 9.55
C CYS A 312 -2.21 2.70 10.57
N TYR A 313 -3.26 3.42 10.15
CA TYR A 313 -4.07 4.22 11.07
C TYR A 313 -4.72 3.34 12.15
N LEU A 314 -5.33 2.23 11.77
CA LEU A 314 -5.92 1.28 12.72
C LEU A 314 -4.88 0.76 13.72
N ALA A 315 -3.69 0.39 13.24
CA ALA A 315 -2.60 -0.08 14.10
C ALA A 315 -2.13 0.99 15.11
N ALA A 316 -2.15 2.26 14.71
CA ALA A 316 -1.88 3.38 15.61
C ALA A 316 -3.06 3.72 16.55
N GLY A 317 -4.15 2.93 16.53
CA GLY A 317 -5.36 3.19 17.30
C GLY A 317 -6.12 4.43 16.79
N ARG A 318 -6.04 4.73 15.48
CA ARG A 318 -6.75 5.82 14.83
C ARG A 318 -7.95 5.26 14.08
N PRO A 319 -9.18 5.69 14.41
CA PRO A 319 -10.35 5.31 13.63
C PRO A 319 -10.21 5.75 12.18
N VAL A 320 -10.83 5.00 11.27
CA VAL A 320 -10.82 5.32 9.85
C VAL A 320 -12.24 5.48 9.33
N VAL A 321 -12.50 6.59 8.65
CA VAL A 321 -13.73 6.89 7.93
C VAL A 321 -13.40 6.81 6.45
N VAL A 322 -13.79 5.71 5.81
CA VAL A 322 -13.29 5.35 4.47
C VAL A 322 -14.41 4.94 3.53
N GLU A 323 -14.27 5.29 2.26
CA GLU A 323 -15.25 4.96 1.23
C GLU A 323 -15.33 3.44 1.02
N ASP A 324 -16.56 2.93 0.95
CA ASP A 324 -16.84 1.50 0.90
C ASP A 324 -16.48 0.89 -0.47
N THR A 325 -15.62 -0.10 -0.43
CA THR A 325 -15.22 -0.90 -1.59
C THR A 325 -15.66 -2.36 -1.47
N GLY A 326 -16.61 -2.65 -0.57
CA GLY A 326 -17.07 -4.00 -0.27
C GLY A 326 -16.28 -4.71 0.83
N PHE A 327 -15.33 -4.06 1.48
CA PHE A 327 -14.50 -4.66 2.54
C PHE A 327 -15.31 -5.05 3.80
N GLY A 328 -16.48 -4.41 4.02
CA GLY A 328 -17.33 -4.70 5.18
C GLY A 328 -17.89 -6.14 5.25
N GLU A 329 -17.73 -6.94 4.20
CA GLU A 329 -18.07 -8.37 4.25
C GLU A 329 -16.95 -9.23 4.90
N ALA A 330 -15.73 -8.68 4.96
CA ALA A 330 -14.55 -9.38 5.49
C ALA A 330 -13.95 -8.70 6.73
N LEU A 331 -14.27 -7.42 6.95
CA LEU A 331 -13.82 -6.62 8.08
C LEU A 331 -15.01 -6.09 8.88
N PRO A 332 -14.93 -6.01 10.22
CA PRO A 332 -15.97 -5.41 11.03
C PRO A 332 -16.05 -3.90 10.77
N VAL A 333 -17.25 -3.39 10.54
CA VAL A 333 -17.55 -1.97 10.34
C VAL A 333 -18.51 -1.47 11.41
N GLY A 334 -18.55 -0.14 11.59
CA GLY A 334 -19.38 0.55 12.58
C GLY A 334 -18.59 1.07 13.79
N GLU A 335 -17.52 0.40 14.17
CA GLU A 335 -16.59 0.84 15.22
C GLU A 335 -15.15 0.69 14.73
N GLY A 336 -14.31 1.70 14.90
CA GLY A 336 -12.93 1.71 14.42
C GLY A 336 -12.81 1.87 12.91
N ILE A 337 -13.58 1.13 12.13
CA ILE A 337 -13.81 1.32 10.70
C ILE A 337 -15.24 1.79 10.48
N LEU A 338 -15.41 2.97 9.88
CA LEU A 338 -16.69 3.51 9.48
C LEU A 338 -16.69 3.68 7.95
N ALA A 339 -17.54 2.89 7.30
CA ALA A 339 -17.68 2.91 5.84
C ALA A 339 -18.72 3.97 5.42
N PHE A 340 -18.49 4.61 4.28
CA PHE A 340 -19.46 5.54 3.68
C PHE A 340 -19.54 5.36 2.16
N ASN A 341 -20.70 5.70 1.60
CA ASN A 341 -20.95 5.78 0.15
C ASN A 341 -21.49 7.16 -0.27
N THR A 342 -22.06 7.90 0.68
CA THR A 342 -22.65 9.23 0.44
C THR A 342 -22.03 10.30 1.32
N LEU A 343 -22.24 11.56 0.98
CA LEU A 343 -21.82 12.71 1.79
C LEU A 343 -22.44 12.66 3.19
N GLU A 344 -23.71 12.32 3.27
CA GLU A 344 -24.46 12.22 4.52
C GLU A 344 -23.91 11.14 5.44
N GLU A 345 -23.58 9.97 4.87
CA GLU A 345 -22.94 8.87 5.61
C GLU A 345 -21.54 9.28 6.10
N ALA A 346 -20.76 9.99 5.27
CA ALA A 346 -19.42 10.49 5.67
C ALA A 346 -19.54 11.50 6.84
N VAL A 347 -20.52 12.39 6.80
CA VAL A 347 -20.81 13.34 7.91
C VAL A 347 -21.18 12.56 9.17
N ALA A 348 -22.11 11.61 9.08
CA ALA A 348 -22.54 10.80 10.22
C ALA A 348 -21.38 9.99 10.84
N ALA A 349 -20.51 9.41 10.01
CA ALA A 349 -19.35 8.66 10.44
C ALA A 349 -18.33 9.53 11.19
N ILE A 350 -18.03 10.74 10.68
CA ILE A 350 -17.13 11.68 11.36
C ILE A 350 -17.72 12.07 12.72
N ARG A 351 -19.00 12.40 12.78
CA ARG A 351 -19.69 12.77 14.04
C ARG A 351 -19.73 11.61 15.03
N ALA A 352 -19.90 10.37 14.57
CA ALA A 352 -19.85 9.20 15.44
C ALA A 352 -18.46 9.03 16.08
N VAL A 353 -17.38 9.18 15.31
CA VAL A 353 -16.01 9.14 15.85
C VAL A 353 -15.79 10.23 16.89
N GLU A 354 -16.27 11.46 16.66
CA GLU A 354 -16.13 12.57 17.61
C GLU A 354 -16.93 12.34 18.89
N ALA A 355 -18.13 11.77 18.77
CA ALA A 355 -19.02 11.54 19.91
C ALA A 355 -18.48 10.54 20.92
N ASP A 356 -17.75 9.51 20.46
CA ASP A 356 -17.13 8.50 21.33
C ASP A 356 -15.77 8.05 20.77
N TYR A 357 -14.83 8.98 20.75
CA TYR A 357 -13.49 8.75 20.22
C TYR A 357 -12.79 7.55 20.90
N ALA A 358 -12.93 7.42 22.22
CA ALA A 358 -12.25 6.39 22.99
C ALA A 358 -12.68 4.97 22.56
N ARG A 359 -13.98 4.78 22.33
CA ARG A 359 -14.55 3.53 21.82
C ARG A 359 -14.02 3.21 20.42
N HIS A 360 -14.07 4.18 19.51
CA HIS A 360 -13.60 3.98 18.14
C HIS A 360 -12.08 3.76 18.07
N ALA A 361 -11.29 4.46 18.87
CA ALA A 361 -9.84 4.26 18.94
C ALA A 361 -9.45 2.87 19.45
N LYS A 362 -10.15 2.38 20.50
CA LYS A 362 -9.96 1.02 21.03
C LYS A 362 -10.34 -0.03 19.97
N ALA A 363 -11.47 0.14 19.31
CA ALA A 363 -11.93 -0.77 18.25
C ALA A 363 -10.96 -0.78 17.07
N ALA A 364 -10.45 0.39 16.63
CA ALA A 364 -9.45 0.50 15.58
C ALA A 364 -8.22 -0.36 15.86
N ARG A 365 -7.64 -0.25 17.05
CA ARG A 365 -6.49 -1.06 17.45
C ARG A 365 -6.81 -2.56 17.49
N ALA A 366 -7.95 -2.94 18.06
CA ALA A 366 -8.39 -4.33 18.13
C ALA A 366 -8.59 -4.95 16.73
N ILE A 367 -9.10 -4.18 15.77
CA ILE A 367 -9.22 -4.61 14.37
C ILE A 367 -7.85 -4.82 13.76
N ALA A 368 -6.89 -3.91 13.99
CA ALA A 368 -5.53 -4.09 13.48
C ALA A 368 -4.89 -5.38 14.03
N GLU A 369 -5.04 -5.66 15.31
CA GLU A 369 -4.54 -6.87 15.97
C GLU A 369 -5.20 -8.15 15.44
N ALA A 370 -6.50 -8.13 15.19
CA ALA A 370 -7.24 -9.32 14.75
C ALA A 370 -7.07 -9.61 13.24
N TYR A 371 -6.88 -8.59 12.41
CA TYR A 371 -7.01 -8.72 10.96
C TYR A 371 -5.76 -8.33 10.16
N PHE A 372 -4.85 -7.55 10.71
CA PHE A 372 -3.69 -7.00 9.99
C PHE A 372 -2.35 -7.30 10.65
N ASP A 373 -2.31 -7.99 11.79
CA ASP A 373 -1.07 -8.37 12.43
C ASP A 373 -0.17 -9.14 11.45
N SER A 374 1.04 -8.60 11.23
CA SER A 374 2.00 -9.17 10.30
C SER A 374 2.30 -10.64 10.56
N ASP A 375 2.36 -11.04 11.83
CA ASP A 375 2.70 -12.40 12.20
C ASP A 375 1.59 -13.36 11.73
N ALA A 376 0.30 -13.01 11.92
CA ALA A 376 -0.82 -13.82 11.48
C ALA A 376 -1.02 -13.80 9.95
N VAL A 377 -0.94 -12.59 9.34
CA VAL A 377 -1.13 -12.44 7.89
C VAL A 377 -0.05 -13.17 7.10
N LEU A 378 1.22 -13.03 7.50
CA LEU A 378 2.34 -13.64 6.77
C LEU A 378 2.44 -15.14 7.03
N ALA A 379 2.15 -15.62 8.24
CA ALA A 379 2.08 -17.06 8.51
C ALA A 379 1.05 -17.75 7.60
N ARG A 380 -0.16 -17.17 7.50
CA ARG A 380 -1.20 -17.69 6.59
C ARG A 380 -0.77 -17.60 5.13
N LEU A 381 -0.15 -16.51 4.70
CA LEU A 381 0.36 -16.36 3.33
C LEU A 381 1.37 -17.48 3.02
N LEU A 382 2.33 -17.76 3.92
CA LEU A 382 3.29 -18.83 3.75
C LEU A 382 2.63 -20.21 3.71
N GLU A 383 1.63 -20.48 4.56
CA GLU A 383 0.85 -21.72 4.50
C GLU A 383 0.20 -21.94 3.13
N GLU A 384 -0.39 -20.87 2.55
CA GLU A 384 -1.01 -20.95 1.22
C GLU A 384 0.01 -21.13 0.10
N VAL A 385 1.22 -20.55 0.23
CA VAL A 385 2.31 -20.78 -0.76
C VAL A 385 2.67 -22.24 -0.87
N TRP A 386 2.67 -22.99 0.25
CA TRP A 386 3.08 -24.39 0.29
C TRP A 386 1.90 -25.38 0.32
N ARG A 387 0.67 -24.89 0.20
CA ARG A 387 -0.52 -25.74 0.17
C ARG A 387 -0.57 -26.53 -1.14
N GLY A 388 -0.51 -27.84 -1.06
CA GLY A 388 -0.61 -28.74 -2.21
C GLY A 388 0.70 -29.37 -2.66
N ASP A 389 1.78 -29.12 -1.92
CA ASP A 389 3.05 -29.86 -2.08
C ASP A 389 3.05 -31.17 -1.27
#